data_04270be56952e17a73fc507ec85dd5cf
#
_entry.id   04270be56952e17a73fc507ec85dd5cf
#
_cell.length_a   1.000
_cell.length_b   1.000
_cell.length_c   1.000
_cell.angle_alpha   90.00
_cell.angle_beta   90.00
_cell.angle_gamma   90.00
#
_symmetry.space_group_name_H-M   'P 1'
#
loop_
_entity.id
_entity.type
_entity.pdbx_description
1 polymer ?
#
loop_
_entity_poly.entity_id
_entity_poly.type
_entity_poly.pdbx_seq_one_letter_code
_entity_poly.pdbx_strand_id
1 'polypeptide(L)'
;WSILLFLVVRKENMKTKILLLAMLISMCSGGSDVAEDKNIVSLSTTHTEIIQMLEGENLLVGVDSFSETELPIEKIDAYTVTAEELLILDPDIVLVAFDFNGIVEGLENLDIEYALLPPAQTLDDVYSQIETVGSIINKSDQANSLVSEMKSDIDDIIANSIGTPLSVYHEIGYTYGIYSVNENSFIGEIYNLLGVDNIANTIEDPYGSGYPVLEEEQVLASDPDLIVIGHSDYLNKDLSTRQGWENIKAIANDNVYFLDENLANNWGVNTVDLINVLSETTKSNDDPGLIYKEKYTDNDLSSGSNTQNIIIATIIVIILTAYILISRRSKSKVQS
;
A
#
# COMPACT_ATOMS: atom_id res chain seq x y z
N TRP A 1 23.04 48.08 10.20
CA TRP A 1 21.60 48.32 10.35
C TRP A 1 21.13 48.25 11.83
N SER A 2 21.81 47.53 12.67
CA SER A 2 21.43 47.39 14.10
C SER A 2 21.80 48.60 15.00
N ILE A 3 22.66 49.48 14.55
CA ILE A 3 23.11 50.63 15.35
C ILE A 3 22.24 51.88 15.14
N LEU A 4 21.53 51.97 13.99
CA LEU A 4 20.66 53.12 13.70
C LEU A 4 19.31 53.06 14.44
N LEU A 5 18.86 51.86 14.88
CA LEU A 5 17.59 51.65 15.56
C LEU A 5 17.66 52.07 17.04
N PHE A 6 18.88 52.15 17.66
CA PHE A 6 19.03 52.44 19.06
C PHE A 6 19.03 53.94 19.40
N LEU A 7 19.14 54.81 18.39
CA LEU A 7 19.24 56.28 18.61
C LEU A 7 17.91 57.01 18.51
N VAL A 8 16.84 56.36 17.95
CA VAL A 8 15.52 57.00 17.76
C VAL A 8 14.60 56.81 18.98
N VAL A 9 14.90 55.87 19.88
CA VAL A 9 14.01 55.50 21.02
C VAL A 9 14.20 56.41 22.25
N ARG A 10 15.09 57.40 22.22
CA ARG A 10 15.44 58.16 23.47
C ARG A 10 14.53 59.35 23.79
N LYS A 11 13.47 59.62 23.04
CA LYS A 11 12.66 60.84 23.23
C LYS A 11 11.14 60.67 23.21
N GLU A 12 10.60 59.44 23.33
CA GLU A 12 9.15 59.26 23.32
C GLU A 12 8.53 58.92 24.67
N ASN A 13 7.32 59.44 24.91
CA ASN A 13 6.56 59.28 26.15
C ASN A 13 6.20 57.80 26.42
N MET A 14 6.13 57.44 27.71
CA MET A 14 5.83 56.10 28.22
C MET A 14 4.55 55.50 27.62
N LYS A 15 3.55 56.28 27.23
CA LYS A 15 2.33 55.84 26.55
C LYS A 15 2.58 55.37 25.12
N THR A 16 3.48 56.00 24.41
CA THR A 16 3.90 55.61 23.04
C THR A 16 4.73 54.34 23.05
N LYS A 17 5.54 54.12 24.09
CA LYS A 17 6.30 52.85 24.30
C LYS A 17 5.39 51.69 24.62
N ILE A 18 4.32 51.89 25.37
CA ILE A 18 3.30 50.85 25.65
C ILE A 18 2.51 50.52 24.39
N LEU A 19 2.18 51.51 23.55
CA LEU A 19 1.48 51.29 22.30
C LEU A 19 2.35 50.57 21.28
N LEU A 20 3.65 50.89 21.17
CA LEU A 20 4.62 50.19 20.31
C LEU A 20 4.90 48.76 20.79
N LEU A 21 4.96 48.52 22.09
CA LEU A 21 5.11 47.19 22.66
C LEU A 21 3.83 46.35 22.44
N ALA A 22 2.65 46.96 22.55
CA ALA A 22 1.38 46.29 22.27
C ALA A 22 1.23 45.95 20.75
N MET A 23 1.72 46.84 19.85
CA MET A 23 1.79 46.51 18.40
C MET A 23 2.79 45.41 18.07
N LEU A 24 3.95 45.38 18.75
CA LEU A 24 4.93 44.29 18.56
C LEU A 24 4.43 42.95 19.09
N ILE A 25 3.67 42.93 20.20
CA ILE A 25 3.02 41.74 20.72
C ILE A 25 1.88 41.29 19.80
N SER A 26 1.13 42.22 19.18
CA SER A 26 0.08 41.91 18.22
C SER A 26 0.61 41.40 16.86
N MET A 27 1.86 41.70 16.51
CA MET A 27 2.53 41.12 15.30
C MET A 27 3.17 39.75 15.56
N CYS A 28 3.37 39.34 16.81
CA CYS A 28 3.79 38.00 17.22
C CYS A 28 2.64 37.03 17.49
N SER A 29 1.41 37.52 17.56
CA SER A 29 0.21 36.67 17.53
C SER A 29 -0.32 36.53 16.09
N GLY A 30 0.56 36.14 15.16
CA GLY A 30 0.16 35.31 14.07
C GLY A 30 -0.32 34.03 14.74
N GLY A 31 -1.62 33.82 14.80
CA GLY A 31 -2.17 32.55 15.19
C GLY A 31 -1.56 31.51 14.25
N SER A 32 -0.59 30.78 14.69
CA SER A 32 -0.55 29.39 14.32
C SER A 32 -1.87 28.86 14.88
N ASP A 33 -2.86 28.61 14.04
CA ASP A 33 -3.79 27.56 14.31
C ASP A 33 -2.89 26.38 14.65
N VAL A 34 -2.72 26.09 15.92
CA VAL A 34 -2.18 24.82 16.37
C VAL A 34 -3.25 23.86 15.91
N ALA A 35 -3.04 23.25 14.77
CA ALA A 35 -3.90 22.18 14.32
C ALA A 35 -3.96 21.22 15.50
N GLU A 36 -5.15 21.00 16.03
CA GLU A 36 -5.38 20.09 17.13
C GLU A 36 -4.88 18.72 16.68
N ASP A 37 -3.98 18.10 17.43
CA ASP A 37 -3.43 16.80 17.08
C ASP A 37 -4.61 15.81 17.07
N LYS A 38 -4.91 15.24 15.90
CA LYS A 38 -6.02 14.30 15.72
C LYS A 38 -5.65 12.93 16.26
N ASN A 39 -6.58 12.28 16.94
CA ASN A 39 -6.51 10.86 17.28
C ASN A 39 -6.93 10.04 16.06
N ILE A 40 -6.02 9.27 15.48
CA ILE A 40 -6.25 8.49 14.27
C ILE A 40 -6.24 7.00 14.58
N VAL A 41 -7.26 6.29 14.13
CA VAL A 41 -7.24 4.83 14.00
C VAL A 41 -6.99 4.47 12.54
N SER A 42 -6.00 3.61 12.29
CA SER A 42 -5.68 3.10 10.95
C SER A 42 -5.99 1.61 10.86
N LEU A 43 -6.98 1.24 10.05
CA LEU A 43 -7.38 -0.15 9.82
C LEU A 43 -6.69 -0.77 8.59
N SER A 44 -5.46 -0.34 8.30
CA SER A 44 -4.66 -0.84 7.18
C SER A 44 -3.18 -0.60 7.39
N THR A 45 -2.35 -1.61 7.12
CA THR A 45 -0.89 -1.49 7.13
C THR A 45 -0.42 -0.37 6.20
N THR A 46 -0.94 -0.31 4.98
CA THR A 46 -0.60 0.72 4.00
C THR A 46 -0.79 2.14 4.54
N HIS A 47 -1.96 2.42 5.14
CA HIS A 47 -2.25 3.76 5.66
C HIS A 47 -1.41 4.08 6.90
N THR A 48 -1.14 3.07 7.74
CA THR A 48 -0.22 3.21 8.88
C THR A 48 1.18 3.60 8.41
N GLU A 49 1.71 2.93 7.39
CA GLU A 49 3.02 3.23 6.82
C GLU A 49 3.09 4.62 6.17
N ILE A 50 2.02 5.04 5.47
CA ILE A 50 1.94 6.42 4.93
C ILE A 50 2.02 7.44 6.06
N ILE A 51 1.28 7.25 7.17
CA ILE A 51 1.32 8.15 8.34
C ILE A 51 2.72 8.18 8.93
N GLN A 52 3.38 7.03 9.09
CA GLN A 52 4.74 6.92 9.62
C GLN A 52 5.75 7.62 8.71
N MET A 53 5.69 7.40 7.39
CA MET A 53 6.58 8.03 6.41
C MET A 53 6.44 9.56 6.42
N LEU A 54 5.25 10.06 6.72
CA LEU A 54 4.96 11.49 6.87
C LEU A 54 5.24 12.01 8.29
N GLU A 55 5.94 11.23 9.14
CA GLU A 55 6.26 11.60 10.53
C GLU A 55 5.03 11.97 11.36
N GLY A 56 3.92 11.26 11.15
CA GLY A 56 2.63 11.47 11.82
C GLY A 56 2.27 10.37 12.83
N GLU A 57 3.18 9.46 13.16
CA GLU A 57 2.89 8.29 13.99
C GLU A 57 2.37 8.62 15.39
N ASN A 58 2.75 9.79 15.95
CA ASN A 58 2.26 10.28 17.24
C ASN A 58 0.74 10.56 17.24
N LEU A 59 0.09 10.62 16.08
CA LEU A 59 -1.35 10.80 15.94
C LEU A 59 -2.11 9.47 16.01
N LEU A 60 -1.42 8.34 15.91
CA LEU A 60 -2.04 7.02 15.92
C LEU A 60 -2.42 6.63 17.36
N VAL A 61 -3.69 6.28 17.57
CA VAL A 61 -4.22 5.72 18.82
C VAL A 61 -4.57 4.23 18.71
N GLY A 62 -4.65 3.70 17.48
CA GLY A 62 -4.86 2.30 17.16
C GLY A 62 -4.48 2.00 15.72
N VAL A 63 -3.94 0.80 15.48
CA VAL A 63 -3.56 0.34 14.13
C VAL A 63 -4.04 -1.09 13.92
N ASP A 64 -4.19 -1.51 12.67
CA ASP A 64 -4.53 -2.90 12.38
C ASP A 64 -3.46 -3.87 12.92
N SER A 65 -3.85 -5.12 13.12
CA SER A 65 -3.02 -6.12 13.79
C SER A 65 -1.74 -6.49 13.02
N PHE A 66 -1.68 -6.21 11.71
CA PHE A 66 -0.54 -6.47 10.86
C PHE A 66 0.41 -5.27 10.72
N SER A 67 -0.04 -4.07 11.08
CA SER A 67 0.80 -2.87 11.06
C SER A 67 1.95 -2.99 12.07
N GLU A 68 3.15 -2.60 11.68
CA GLU A 68 4.31 -2.52 12.56
C GLU A 68 4.38 -1.13 13.20
N THR A 69 4.61 -1.06 14.51
CA THR A 69 4.81 0.18 15.26
C THR A 69 5.54 -0.10 16.56
N GLU A 70 6.43 0.80 16.96
CA GLU A 70 7.10 0.80 18.27
C GLU A 70 6.23 1.45 19.36
N LEU A 71 5.12 2.07 18.98
CA LEU A 71 4.23 2.73 19.94
C LEU A 71 3.40 1.70 20.72
N PRO A 72 3.17 1.92 22.02
CA PRO A 72 2.34 1.06 22.87
C PRO A 72 0.84 1.35 22.66
N ILE A 73 0.37 1.24 21.41
CA ILE A 73 -1.02 1.50 21.02
C ILE A 73 -1.78 0.21 20.70
N GLU A 74 -3.10 0.31 20.60
CA GLU A 74 -3.98 -0.84 20.38
C GLU A 74 -3.74 -1.46 19.01
N LYS A 75 -3.64 -2.79 18.97
CA LYS A 75 -3.63 -3.62 17.76
C LYS A 75 -5.04 -4.13 17.49
N ILE A 76 -5.60 -3.78 16.35
CA ILE A 76 -7.00 -3.98 16.00
C ILE A 76 -7.11 -5.01 14.89
N ASP A 77 -7.97 -6.01 15.05
CA ASP A 77 -8.34 -6.90 13.96
C ASP A 77 -9.34 -6.18 13.04
N ALA A 78 -8.84 -5.60 11.95
CA ALA A 78 -9.64 -4.83 11.00
C ALA A 78 -10.77 -5.64 10.33
N TYR A 79 -10.71 -6.99 10.37
CA TYR A 79 -11.75 -7.85 9.78
C TYR A 79 -12.96 -8.06 10.66
N THR A 80 -12.80 -7.93 11.98
CA THR A 80 -13.83 -8.29 12.95
C THR A 80 -14.26 -7.13 13.84
N VAL A 81 -13.47 -6.06 13.91
CA VAL A 81 -13.74 -4.89 14.75
C VAL A 81 -15.07 -4.22 14.40
N THR A 82 -15.75 -3.73 15.42
CA THR A 82 -16.98 -2.93 15.30
C THR A 82 -16.71 -1.45 15.58
N ALA A 83 -17.57 -0.57 15.11
CA ALA A 83 -17.44 0.87 15.36
C ALA A 83 -17.56 1.22 16.85
N GLU A 84 -18.36 0.44 17.61
CA GLU A 84 -18.51 0.60 19.05
C GLU A 84 -17.19 0.29 19.80
N GLU A 85 -16.43 -0.68 19.32
CA GLU A 85 -15.10 -0.99 19.89
C GLU A 85 -14.11 0.13 19.61
N LEU A 86 -14.14 0.71 18.40
CA LEU A 86 -13.28 1.85 18.04
C LEU A 86 -13.60 3.10 18.83
N LEU A 87 -14.86 3.32 19.22
CA LEU A 87 -15.27 4.49 20.02
C LEU A 87 -14.51 4.60 21.34
N ILE A 88 -14.04 3.46 21.91
CA ILE A 88 -13.27 3.44 23.16
C ILE A 88 -11.93 4.16 23.01
N LEU A 89 -11.38 4.21 21.81
CA LEU A 89 -10.12 4.88 21.48
C LEU A 89 -10.29 6.38 21.26
N ASP A 90 -11.55 6.88 21.30
CA ASP A 90 -11.88 8.30 21.07
C ASP A 90 -11.23 8.87 19.79
N PRO A 91 -11.41 8.22 18.62
CA PRO A 91 -10.79 8.64 17.38
C PRO A 91 -11.48 9.88 16.82
N ASP A 92 -10.70 10.85 16.33
CA ASP A 92 -11.21 11.94 15.50
C ASP A 92 -11.48 11.50 14.07
N ILE A 93 -10.73 10.50 13.58
CA ILE A 93 -10.94 9.92 12.25
C ILE A 93 -10.43 8.47 12.20
N VAL A 94 -11.15 7.63 11.42
CA VAL A 94 -10.77 6.24 11.12
C VAL A 94 -10.40 6.10 9.65
N LEU A 95 -9.19 5.61 9.34
CA LEU A 95 -8.80 5.25 7.99
C LEU A 95 -9.20 3.80 7.72
N VAL A 96 -10.01 3.60 6.68
CA VAL A 96 -10.61 2.31 6.34
C VAL A 96 -10.19 1.90 4.93
N ALA A 97 -9.55 0.72 4.77
CA ALA A 97 -9.25 0.17 3.45
C ALA A 97 -10.40 -0.67 2.90
N PHE A 98 -11.08 -1.41 3.76
CA PHE A 98 -12.15 -2.32 3.40
C PHE A 98 -13.34 -2.18 4.34
N ASP A 99 -14.54 -2.10 3.78
CA ASP A 99 -15.79 -2.07 4.56
C ASP A 99 -16.17 -3.49 5.03
N PHE A 100 -15.36 -4.06 5.93
CA PHE A 100 -15.67 -5.33 6.56
C PHE A 100 -16.71 -5.16 7.65
N ASN A 101 -17.62 -6.12 7.77
CA ASN A 101 -18.69 -6.16 8.78
C ASN A 101 -19.59 -4.91 8.82
N GLY A 102 -19.60 -4.09 7.77
CA GLY A 102 -20.35 -2.84 7.75
C GLY A 102 -19.74 -1.77 8.68
N ILE A 103 -18.41 -1.78 8.84
CA ILE A 103 -17.71 -0.81 9.70
C ILE A 103 -18.04 0.63 9.32
N VAL A 104 -18.16 0.92 8.00
CA VAL A 104 -18.52 2.26 7.51
C VAL A 104 -19.89 2.68 8.01
N GLU A 105 -20.91 1.82 7.88
CA GLU A 105 -22.26 2.11 8.40
C GLU A 105 -22.25 2.30 9.93
N GLY A 106 -21.43 1.50 10.63
CA GLY A 106 -21.23 1.64 12.09
C GLY A 106 -20.64 2.99 12.48
N LEU A 107 -19.59 3.45 11.77
CA LEU A 107 -18.95 4.75 12.00
C LEU A 107 -19.91 5.90 11.72
N GLU A 108 -20.69 5.83 10.62
CA GLU A 108 -21.74 6.82 10.30
C GLU A 108 -22.80 6.91 11.39
N ASN A 109 -23.27 5.77 11.90
CA ASN A 109 -24.30 5.71 12.97
C ASN A 109 -23.81 6.30 14.30
N LEU A 110 -22.49 6.28 14.56
CA LEU A 110 -21.87 6.83 15.76
C LEU A 110 -21.32 8.25 15.56
N ASP A 111 -21.50 8.85 14.36
CA ASP A 111 -20.99 10.18 14.00
C ASP A 111 -19.46 10.29 14.13
N ILE A 112 -18.74 9.18 13.83
CA ILE A 112 -17.27 9.11 13.78
C ILE A 112 -16.83 9.42 12.35
N GLU A 113 -15.91 10.40 12.18
CA GLU A 113 -15.33 10.70 10.86
C GLU A 113 -14.50 9.53 10.35
N TYR A 114 -14.60 9.23 9.08
CA TYR A 114 -13.79 8.19 8.43
C TYR A 114 -13.34 8.61 7.02
N ALA A 115 -12.25 7.99 6.57
CA ALA A 115 -11.79 8.05 5.19
C ALA A 115 -11.72 6.62 4.62
N LEU A 116 -12.58 6.31 3.64
CA LEU A 116 -12.53 5.04 2.92
C LEU A 116 -11.53 5.16 1.77
N LEU A 117 -10.39 4.50 1.90
CA LEU A 117 -9.27 4.51 0.99
C LEU A 117 -8.98 3.06 0.55
N PRO A 118 -9.70 2.55 -0.46
CA PRO A 118 -9.58 1.14 -0.88
C PRO A 118 -8.22 0.87 -1.53
N PRO A 119 -7.82 -0.42 -1.69
CA PRO A 119 -6.59 -0.78 -2.38
C PRO A 119 -6.44 -0.07 -3.72
N ALA A 120 -5.26 0.52 -3.95
CA ALA A 120 -4.93 1.19 -5.19
C ALA A 120 -5.00 0.20 -6.37
N GLN A 121 -5.56 0.68 -7.47
CA GLN A 121 -5.57 -0.06 -8.75
C GLN A 121 -4.47 0.48 -9.68
N THR A 122 -4.03 1.71 -9.46
CA THR A 122 -3.06 2.44 -10.28
C THR A 122 -2.05 3.18 -9.42
N LEU A 123 -0.92 3.59 -10.02
CA LEU A 123 0.04 4.47 -9.37
C LEU A 123 -0.59 5.82 -8.98
N ASP A 124 -1.50 6.35 -9.79
CA ASP A 124 -2.20 7.59 -9.47
C ASP A 124 -3.08 7.44 -8.21
N ASP A 125 -3.67 6.26 -7.98
CA ASP A 125 -4.40 5.98 -6.74
C ASP A 125 -3.46 5.98 -5.53
N VAL A 126 -2.26 5.39 -5.65
CA VAL A 126 -1.23 5.43 -4.59
C VAL A 126 -0.87 6.87 -4.24
N TYR A 127 -0.56 7.71 -5.24
CA TYR A 127 -0.22 9.11 -5.02
C TYR A 127 -1.36 9.87 -4.36
N SER A 128 -2.59 9.67 -4.86
CA SER A 128 -3.80 10.30 -4.31
C SER A 128 -4.06 9.91 -2.85
N GLN A 129 -3.81 8.66 -2.48
CA GLN A 129 -3.94 8.21 -1.09
C GLN A 129 -2.89 8.85 -0.19
N ILE A 130 -1.62 8.92 -0.62
CA ILE A 130 -0.56 9.60 0.14
C ILE A 130 -0.92 11.08 0.37
N GLU A 131 -1.38 11.79 -0.68
CA GLU A 131 -1.80 13.19 -0.59
C GLU A 131 -3.02 13.35 0.33
N THR A 132 -3.98 12.44 0.26
CA THR A 132 -5.18 12.45 1.10
C THR A 132 -4.82 12.23 2.57
N VAL A 133 -4.02 11.22 2.89
CA VAL A 133 -3.56 10.97 4.26
C VAL A 133 -2.75 12.16 4.76
N GLY A 134 -1.84 12.71 3.93
CA GLY A 134 -1.08 13.91 4.25
C GLY A 134 -1.96 15.11 4.59
N SER A 135 -3.07 15.28 3.88
CA SER A 135 -4.07 16.34 4.18
C SER A 135 -4.76 16.08 5.51
N ILE A 136 -5.15 14.85 5.81
CA ILE A 136 -5.82 14.45 7.06
C ILE A 136 -4.95 14.77 8.28
N ILE A 137 -3.64 14.51 8.18
CA ILE A 137 -2.67 14.71 9.27
C ILE A 137 -1.98 16.08 9.23
N ASN A 138 -2.45 17.02 8.41
CA ASN A 138 -1.87 18.36 8.21
C ASN A 138 -0.40 18.35 7.74
N LYS A 139 -0.04 17.39 6.88
CA LYS A 139 1.30 17.19 6.31
C LYS A 139 1.28 17.26 4.77
N SER A 140 0.39 18.06 4.18
CA SER A 140 0.20 18.14 2.72
C SER A 140 1.51 18.46 1.96
N ASP A 141 2.36 19.36 2.49
CA ASP A 141 3.61 19.71 1.82
C ASP A 141 4.60 18.53 1.79
N GLN A 142 4.68 17.77 2.89
CA GLN A 142 5.50 16.55 2.97
C GLN A 142 4.98 15.47 2.03
N ALA A 143 3.65 15.26 2.00
CA ALA A 143 3.00 14.29 1.11
C ALA A 143 3.26 14.64 -0.37
N ASN A 144 3.09 15.90 -0.78
CA ASN A 144 3.38 16.35 -2.14
C ASN A 144 4.87 16.16 -2.51
N SER A 145 5.77 16.41 -1.58
CA SER A 145 7.21 16.19 -1.79
C SER A 145 7.52 14.71 -1.97
N LEU A 146 6.97 13.85 -1.11
CA LEU A 146 7.11 12.39 -1.20
C LEU A 146 6.58 11.86 -2.53
N VAL A 147 5.38 12.26 -2.95
CA VAL A 147 4.80 11.87 -4.24
C VAL A 147 5.67 12.32 -5.41
N SER A 148 6.25 13.53 -5.34
CA SER A 148 7.13 14.04 -6.40
C SER A 148 8.43 13.24 -6.48
N GLU A 149 9.01 12.85 -5.35
CA GLU A 149 10.19 11.98 -5.27
C GLU A 149 9.86 10.59 -5.81
N MET A 150 8.78 9.95 -5.35
CA MET A 150 8.35 8.64 -5.85
C MET A 150 8.16 8.63 -7.37
N LYS A 151 7.52 9.65 -7.95
CA LYS A 151 7.35 9.77 -9.41
C LYS A 151 8.69 9.83 -10.13
N SER A 152 9.62 10.63 -9.62
CA SER A 152 10.97 10.76 -10.22
C SER A 152 11.73 9.43 -10.16
N ASP A 153 11.67 8.74 -9.03
CA ASP A 153 12.37 7.46 -8.84
C ASP A 153 11.78 6.37 -9.74
N ILE A 154 10.44 6.32 -9.85
CA ILE A 154 9.75 5.38 -10.75
C ILE A 154 10.10 5.65 -12.21
N ASP A 155 10.10 6.91 -12.64
CA ASP A 155 10.49 7.30 -14.00
C ASP A 155 11.94 6.86 -14.31
N ASP A 156 12.84 7.03 -13.37
CA ASP A 156 14.25 6.61 -13.49
C ASP A 156 14.36 5.08 -13.55
N ILE A 157 13.63 4.33 -12.74
CA ILE A 157 13.60 2.85 -12.78
C ILE A 157 13.09 2.38 -14.14
N ILE A 158 11.96 2.92 -14.61
CA ILE A 158 11.36 2.55 -15.90
C ILE A 158 12.33 2.85 -17.05
N ALA A 159 12.95 4.06 -17.07
CA ALA A 159 13.90 4.45 -18.11
C ALA A 159 15.11 3.49 -18.20
N ASN A 160 15.50 2.90 -17.07
CA ASN A 160 16.62 1.96 -16.98
C ASN A 160 16.19 0.48 -17.14
N SER A 161 14.88 0.20 -17.26
CA SER A 161 14.33 -1.17 -17.33
C SER A 161 14.18 -1.69 -18.75
N ILE A 162 14.39 -0.85 -19.76
CA ILE A 162 14.17 -1.23 -21.19
C ILE A 162 15.13 -2.34 -21.56
N GLY A 163 14.65 -3.56 -21.45
CA GLY A 163 15.35 -4.81 -21.77
C GLY A 163 14.69 -5.60 -22.89
N THR A 164 15.08 -6.85 -23.03
CA THR A 164 14.41 -7.81 -23.93
C THR A 164 13.01 -8.10 -23.39
N PRO A 165 11.96 -8.11 -24.23
CA PRO A 165 10.63 -8.50 -23.77
C PRO A 165 10.68 -9.91 -23.17
N LEU A 166 10.34 -10.01 -21.89
CA LEU A 166 10.19 -11.27 -21.16
C LEU A 166 8.71 -11.53 -20.92
N SER A 167 8.33 -12.79 -20.93
CA SER A 167 7.01 -13.20 -20.46
C SER A 167 7.06 -13.54 -18.97
N VAL A 168 6.11 -13.01 -18.19
CA VAL A 168 6.01 -13.25 -16.75
C VAL A 168 4.72 -13.98 -16.40
N TYR A 169 4.84 -14.91 -15.46
CA TYR A 169 3.73 -15.43 -14.68
C TYR A 169 3.89 -14.95 -13.23
N HIS A 170 2.91 -14.18 -12.74
CA HIS A 170 2.89 -13.73 -11.34
C HIS A 170 1.78 -14.47 -10.58
N GLU A 171 2.15 -15.28 -9.61
CA GLU A 171 1.24 -16.05 -8.77
C GLU A 171 1.00 -15.33 -7.45
N ILE A 172 -0.28 -15.08 -7.13
CA ILE A 172 -0.71 -14.45 -5.87
C ILE A 172 -1.50 -15.40 -4.97
N GLY A 173 -1.69 -16.64 -5.37
CA GLY A 173 -2.33 -17.70 -4.59
C GLY A 173 -2.39 -19.00 -5.36
N TYR A 174 -2.29 -20.13 -4.65
CA TYR A 174 -2.30 -21.46 -5.24
C TYR A 174 -3.26 -22.45 -4.56
N THR A 175 -3.41 -22.36 -3.24
CA THR A 175 -4.15 -23.36 -2.44
C THR A 175 -5.62 -23.52 -2.85
N TYR A 176 -6.28 -22.45 -3.24
CA TYR A 176 -7.71 -22.43 -3.63
C TYR A 176 -7.94 -22.14 -5.12
N GLY A 177 -6.90 -22.16 -5.90
CA GLY A 177 -6.87 -21.86 -7.33
C GLY A 177 -5.60 -21.12 -7.69
N ILE A 178 -5.20 -21.21 -8.96
CA ILE A 178 -4.02 -20.51 -9.47
C ILE A 178 -4.42 -19.07 -9.76
N TYR A 179 -4.34 -18.20 -8.73
CA TYR A 179 -4.63 -16.78 -8.89
C TYR A 179 -3.42 -16.03 -9.41
N SER A 180 -3.67 -15.15 -10.37
CA SER A 180 -2.65 -14.29 -10.97
C SER A 180 -3.14 -12.84 -11.03
N VAL A 181 -2.33 -11.97 -11.60
CA VAL A 181 -2.61 -10.54 -11.83
C VAL A 181 -2.61 -10.24 -13.32
N ASN A 182 -3.54 -9.44 -13.82
CA ASN A 182 -3.55 -8.98 -15.21
C ASN A 182 -3.43 -7.45 -15.28
N GLU A 183 -3.47 -6.87 -16.47
CA GLU A 183 -3.30 -5.44 -16.74
C GLU A 183 -4.28 -4.52 -16.00
N ASN A 184 -5.37 -5.05 -15.46
CA ASN A 184 -6.36 -4.29 -14.69
C ASN A 184 -6.07 -4.27 -13.18
N SER A 185 -4.96 -4.85 -12.73
CA SER A 185 -4.49 -4.80 -11.35
C SER A 185 -3.32 -3.83 -11.19
N PHE A 186 -3.07 -3.39 -9.96
CA PHE A 186 -1.93 -2.54 -9.62
C PHE A 186 -0.58 -3.15 -10.06
N ILE A 187 -0.35 -4.43 -9.76
CA ILE A 187 0.88 -5.14 -10.18
C ILE A 187 0.94 -5.30 -11.71
N GLY A 188 -0.21 -5.52 -12.36
CA GLY A 188 -0.30 -5.60 -13.82
C GLY A 188 0.05 -4.27 -14.49
N GLU A 189 -0.35 -3.13 -13.92
CA GLU A 189 0.09 -1.82 -14.38
C GLU A 189 1.61 -1.68 -14.31
N ILE A 190 2.24 -2.13 -13.22
CA ILE A 190 3.71 -2.11 -13.08
C ILE A 190 4.37 -2.92 -14.20
N TYR A 191 3.90 -4.14 -14.49
CA TYR A 191 4.45 -4.94 -15.59
C TYR A 191 4.29 -4.24 -16.94
N ASN A 192 3.16 -3.59 -17.20
CA ASN A 192 2.96 -2.81 -18.42
C ASN A 192 3.96 -1.65 -18.53
N LEU A 193 4.23 -0.92 -17.42
CA LEU A 193 5.21 0.16 -17.38
C LEU A 193 6.64 -0.36 -17.61
N LEU A 194 6.96 -1.54 -17.11
CA LEU A 194 8.25 -2.21 -17.33
C LEU A 194 8.39 -2.86 -18.71
N GLY A 195 7.33 -2.86 -19.52
CA GLY A 195 7.31 -3.47 -20.86
C GLY A 195 7.40 -5.00 -20.87
N VAL A 196 6.90 -5.64 -19.80
CA VAL A 196 6.90 -7.10 -19.60
C VAL A 196 5.60 -7.71 -20.12
N ASP A 197 5.68 -8.82 -20.85
CA ASP A 197 4.51 -9.54 -21.33
C ASP A 197 3.93 -10.44 -20.24
N ASN A 198 2.84 -10.00 -19.62
CA ASN A 198 2.19 -10.76 -18.56
C ASN A 198 1.22 -11.80 -19.17
N ILE A 199 1.50 -13.09 -18.96
CA ILE A 199 0.70 -14.19 -19.54
C ILE A 199 -0.78 -14.11 -19.11
N ALA A 200 -1.06 -13.56 -17.94
CA ALA A 200 -2.42 -13.44 -17.41
C ALA A 200 -3.27 -12.38 -18.14
N ASN A 201 -2.67 -11.49 -18.96
CA ASN A 201 -3.42 -10.52 -19.76
C ASN A 201 -4.29 -11.19 -20.83
N THR A 202 -3.99 -12.43 -21.23
CA THR A 202 -4.75 -13.20 -22.20
C THR A 202 -5.83 -14.09 -21.58
N ILE A 203 -5.89 -14.14 -20.24
CA ILE A 203 -6.81 -15.00 -19.51
C ILE A 203 -8.12 -14.26 -19.27
N GLU A 204 -9.24 -14.98 -19.42
CA GLU A 204 -10.56 -14.40 -19.17
C GLU A 204 -10.71 -13.98 -17.70
N ASP A 205 -11.06 -12.72 -17.50
CA ASP A 205 -11.43 -12.15 -16.19
C ASP A 205 -12.88 -11.66 -16.26
N PRO A 206 -13.86 -12.54 -16.04
CA PRO A 206 -15.29 -12.24 -16.27
C PRO A 206 -15.81 -11.10 -15.39
N TYR A 207 -15.10 -10.78 -14.34
CA TYR A 207 -15.49 -9.74 -13.38
C TYR A 207 -14.72 -8.44 -13.56
N GLY A 208 -13.66 -8.43 -14.38
CA GLY A 208 -12.75 -7.30 -14.54
C GLY A 208 -12.06 -6.92 -13.23
N SER A 209 -11.74 -7.94 -12.43
CA SER A 209 -11.17 -7.76 -11.09
C SER A 209 -9.69 -7.41 -11.12
N GLY A 210 -9.01 -7.73 -12.21
CA GLY A 210 -7.56 -7.70 -12.30
C GLY A 210 -6.87 -8.98 -11.81
N TYR A 211 -7.65 -9.94 -11.27
CA TYR A 211 -7.15 -11.15 -10.61
C TYR A 211 -7.77 -12.42 -11.23
N PRO A 212 -7.36 -12.79 -12.45
CA PRO A 212 -7.88 -13.99 -13.10
C PRO A 212 -7.41 -15.27 -12.40
N VAL A 213 -8.23 -16.33 -12.54
CA VAL A 213 -7.88 -17.68 -12.11
C VAL A 213 -7.40 -18.46 -13.34
N LEU A 214 -6.22 -19.04 -13.26
CA LEU A 214 -5.61 -19.83 -14.33
C LEU A 214 -5.81 -21.32 -14.06
N GLU A 215 -5.78 -22.09 -15.16
CA GLU A 215 -5.58 -23.54 -15.11
C GLU A 215 -4.08 -23.86 -15.31
N GLU A 216 -3.60 -24.97 -14.73
CA GLU A 216 -2.20 -25.38 -14.88
C GLU A 216 -1.76 -25.46 -16.35
N GLU A 217 -2.62 -25.97 -17.22
CA GLU A 217 -2.38 -26.08 -18.65
C GLU A 217 -2.14 -24.73 -19.34
N GLN A 218 -2.76 -23.66 -18.83
CA GLN A 218 -2.55 -22.30 -19.38
C GLN A 218 -1.17 -21.78 -19.04
N VAL A 219 -0.69 -22.02 -17.81
CA VAL A 219 0.67 -21.67 -17.39
C VAL A 219 1.69 -22.47 -18.21
N LEU A 220 1.49 -23.80 -18.32
CA LEU A 220 2.36 -24.68 -19.10
C LEU A 220 2.41 -24.28 -20.58
N ALA A 221 1.26 -23.95 -21.18
CA ALA A 221 1.17 -23.56 -22.59
C ALA A 221 1.82 -22.20 -22.87
N SER A 222 1.81 -21.29 -21.90
CA SER A 222 2.43 -19.96 -22.01
C SER A 222 3.94 -20.00 -21.88
N ASP A 223 4.49 -21.03 -21.21
CA ASP A 223 5.93 -21.28 -21.04
C ASP A 223 6.70 -20.00 -20.64
N PRO A 224 6.37 -19.36 -19.49
CA PRO A 224 6.90 -18.06 -19.13
C PRO A 224 8.42 -18.08 -18.92
N ASP A 225 9.07 -16.94 -19.24
CA ASP A 225 10.51 -16.74 -19.05
C ASP A 225 10.85 -16.42 -17.59
N LEU A 226 9.87 -15.90 -16.83
CA LEU A 226 9.98 -15.49 -15.43
C LEU A 226 8.76 -15.94 -14.66
N ILE A 227 8.96 -16.45 -13.44
CA ILE A 227 7.89 -16.70 -12.45
C ILE A 227 8.14 -15.84 -11.22
N VAL A 228 7.11 -15.10 -10.79
CA VAL A 228 7.12 -14.31 -9.55
C VAL A 228 6.04 -14.86 -8.63
N ILE A 229 6.41 -15.18 -7.39
CA ILE A 229 5.50 -15.69 -6.35
C ILE A 229 5.32 -14.59 -5.30
N GLY A 230 4.11 -14.04 -5.19
CA GLY A 230 3.74 -12.96 -4.29
C GLY A 230 2.91 -13.41 -3.07
N HIS A 231 3.01 -14.67 -2.66
CA HIS A 231 2.27 -15.22 -1.52
C HIS A 231 3.10 -16.29 -0.79
N SER A 232 2.64 -16.72 0.38
CA SER A 232 3.30 -17.72 1.23
C SER A 232 2.52 -19.04 1.37
N ASP A 233 1.39 -19.21 0.66
CA ASP A 233 0.56 -20.42 0.77
C ASP A 233 1.12 -21.66 0.02
N TYR A 234 2.33 -21.56 -0.52
CA TYR A 234 3.03 -22.69 -1.15
C TYR A 234 3.62 -23.63 -0.12
N LEU A 235 3.21 -24.89 -0.18
CA LEU A 235 3.72 -25.95 0.70
C LEU A 235 5.18 -26.36 0.38
N ASN A 236 5.63 -26.11 -0.86
CA ASN A 236 6.97 -26.43 -1.33
C ASN A 236 7.44 -25.33 -2.29
N LYS A 237 8.58 -24.71 -1.97
CA LYS A 237 9.23 -23.70 -2.82
C LYS A 237 9.76 -24.26 -4.13
N ASP A 238 9.91 -25.60 -4.24
CA ASP A 238 10.31 -26.27 -5.45
C ASP A 238 9.11 -26.45 -6.39
N LEU A 239 8.87 -25.46 -7.24
CA LEU A 239 7.79 -25.48 -8.23
C LEU A 239 7.94 -26.60 -9.27
N SER A 240 9.15 -27.17 -9.44
CA SER A 240 9.38 -28.30 -10.37
C SER A 240 8.64 -29.56 -9.92
N THR A 241 8.17 -29.62 -8.66
CA THR A 241 7.35 -30.73 -8.13
C THR A 241 5.90 -30.69 -8.60
N ARG A 242 5.43 -29.55 -9.15
CA ARG A 242 4.12 -29.46 -9.81
C ARG A 242 4.19 -30.22 -11.14
N GLN A 243 3.14 -30.92 -11.50
CA GLN A 243 3.16 -31.82 -12.64
C GLN A 243 3.41 -31.08 -13.98
N GLY A 244 4.52 -31.36 -14.64
CA GLY A 244 4.91 -30.77 -15.92
C GLY A 244 5.65 -29.44 -15.83
N TRP A 245 5.72 -28.83 -14.64
CA TRP A 245 6.34 -27.52 -14.45
C TRP A 245 7.86 -27.54 -14.58
N GLU A 246 8.49 -28.70 -14.39
CA GLU A 246 9.93 -28.90 -14.58
C GLU A 246 10.46 -28.49 -15.96
N ASN A 247 9.55 -28.40 -16.94
CA ASN A 247 9.88 -28.03 -18.32
C ASN A 247 9.63 -26.56 -18.66
N ILE A 248 9.03 -25.77 -17.73
CA ILE A 248 8.81 -24.33 -17.93
C ILE A 248 10.16 -23.63 -17.99
N LYS A 249 10.35 -22.72 -18.96
CA LYS A 249 11.60 -21.98 -19.15
C LYS A 249 12.10 -21.30 -17.89
N ALA A 250 11.20 -20.64 -17.15
CA ALA A 250 11.54 -19.97 -15.89
C ALA A 250 12.15 -20.94 -14.89
N ILE A 251 11.59 -22.14 -14.74
CA ILE A 251 12.09 -23.16 -13.80
C ILE A 251 13.39 -23.77 -14.31
N ALA A 252 13.45 -24.13 -15.60
CA ALA A 252 14.65 -24.71 -16.21
C ALA A 252 15.86 -23.78 -16.17
N ASN A 253 15.65 -22.47 -16.14
CA ASN A 253 16.68 -21.42 -16.09
C ASN A 253 16.88 -20.80 -14.71
N ASP A 254 16.24 -21.32 -13.65
CA ASP A 254 16.27 -20.78 -12.27
C ASP A 254 15.78 -19.32 -12.17
N ASN A 255 14.82 -18.96 -13.02
CA ASN A 255 14.19 -17.62 -13.07
C ASN A 255 12.87 -17.64 -12.28
N VAL A 256 12.91 -18.04 -11.02
CA VAL A 256 11.77 -18.04 -10.09
C VAL A 256 12.10 -17.14 -8.91
N TYR A 257 11.26 -16.15 -8.66
CA TYR A 257 11.45 -15.16 -7.60
C TYR A 257 10.30 -15.22 -6.60
N PHE A 258 10.63 -15.22 -5.32
CA PHE A 258 9.68 -15.14 -4.23
C PHE A 258 9.75 -13.73 -3.66
N LEU A 259 8.66 -12.97 -3.79
CA LEU A 259 8.56 -11.63 -3.19
C LEU A 259 8.31 -11.75 -1.68
N ASP A 260 8.83 -10.78 -0.94
CA ASP A 260 8.38 -10.56 0.43
C ASP A 260 6.88 -10.24 0.45
N GLU A 261 6.12 -10.84 1.38
CA GLU A 261 4.67 -10.68 1.44
C GLU A 261 4.27 -9.23 1.72
N ASN A 262 5.02 -8.51 2.56
CA ASN A 262 4.72 -7.12 2.86
C ASN A 262 4.91 -6.25 1.61
N LEU A 263 5.93 -6.55 0.80
CA LEU A 263 6.17 -5.85 -0.45
C LEU A 263 5.11 -6.20 -1.52
N ALA A 264 4.74 -7.48 -1.62
CA ALA A 264 3.80 -7.97 -2.63
C ALA A 264 2.35 -7.49 -2.39
N ASN A 265 1.97 -7.24 -1.12
CA ASN A 265 0.59 -6.94 -0.72
C ASN A 265 0.40 -5.48 -0.29
N ASN A 266 1.39 -4.61 -0.50
CA ASN A 266 1.34 -3.20 -0.12
C ASN A 266 1.29 -2.30 -1.37
N TRP A 267 0.37 -1.32 -1.35
CA TRP A 267 0.17 -0.34 -2.45
C TRP A 267 0.47 1.11 -1.99
N GLY A 268 1.34 1.28 -1.01
CA GLY A 268 1.66 2.57 -0.39
C GLY A 268 3.05 3.07 -0.73
N VAL A 269 3.75 3.54 0.30
CA VAL A 269 5.07 4.15 0.20
C VAL A 269 6.16 3.19 -0.32
N ASN A 270 5.98 1.88 -0.13
CA ASN A 270 6.90 0.83 -0.60
C ASN A 270 6.76 0.51 -2.11
N THR A 271 5.87 1.22 -2.82
CA THR A 271 5.65 1.00 -4.27
C THR A 271 6.92 1.19 -5.09
N VAL A 272 7.79 2.14 -4.75
CA VAL A 272 9.07 2.36 -5.45
C VAL A 272 9.96 1.12 -5.31
N ASP A 273 10.05 0.54 -4.12
CA ASP A 273 10.82 -0.67 -3.86
C ASP A 273 10.25 -1.87 -4.62
N LEU A 274 8.92 -2.03 -4.65
CA LEU A 274 8.28 -3.09 -5.44
C LEU A 274 8.62 -2.96 -6.93
N ILE A 275 8.49 -1.77 -7.51
CA ILE A 275 8.81 -1.52 -8.92
C ILE A 275 10.30 -1.80 -9.19
N ASN A 276 11.18 -1.36 -8.29
CA ASN A 276 12.61 -1.61 -8.41
C ASN A 276 12.93 -3.12 -8.39
N VAL A 277 12.37 -3.86 -7.44
CA VAL A 277 12.53 -5.33 -7.35
C VAL A 277 12.00 -6.00 -8.62
N LEU A 278 10.79 -5.67 -9.08
CA LEU A 278 10.24 -6.25 -10.31
C LEU A 278 11.08 -5.86 -11.55
N SER A 279 11.56 -4.62 -11.63
CA SER A 279 12.46 -4.17 -12.69
C SER A 279 13.75 -4.99 -12.73
N GLU A 280 14.39 -5.20 -11.60
CA GLU A 280 15.63 -5.99 -11.51
C GLU A 280 15.39 -7.45 -11.90
N THR A 281 14.26 -8.07 -11.51
CA THR A 281 13.93 -9.44 -11.92
C THR A 281 13.76 -9.58 -13.42
N THR A 282 13.38 -8.50 -14.11
CA THR A 282 13.15 -8.51 -15.58
C THR A 282 14.42 -8.21 -16.40
N LYS A 283 15.50 -7.71 -15.80
CA LYS A 283 16.74 -7.37 -16.49
C LYS A 283 17.61 -8.56 -16.94
N SER A 284 17.23 -9.77 -16.60
CA SER A 284 17.75 -11.08 -17.05
C SER A 284 19.26 -11.40 -17.05
N ASN A 285 19.54 -12.66 -16.75
CA ASN A 285 20.59 -13.59 -17.19
C ASN A 285 22.05 -13.37 -16.82
N ASP A 286 22.51 -12.22 -16.37
CA ASP A 286 23.86 -12.06 -15.86
C ASP A 286 23.83 -11.72 -14.36
N ASP A 287 23.72 -12.77 -13.53
CA ASP A 287 23.83 -12.73 -12.07
C ASP A 287 22.88 -11.72 -11.37
N PRO A 288 21.71 -12.14 -10.92
CA PRO A 288 20.87 -11.35 -10.02
C PRO A 288 21.52 -11.31 -8.62
N GLY A 289 22.76 -10.86 -8.55
CA GLY A 289 23.41 -10.56 -7.31
C GLY A 289 22.71 -9.40 -6.65
N LEU A 290 21.93 -9.66 -5.62
CA LEU A 290 21.30 -8.75 -4.66
C LEU A 290 19.78 -8.52 -4.77
N ILE A 291 19.01 -9.33 -5.44
CA ILE A 291 17.58 -9.30 -5.22
C ILE A 291 17.27 -10.39 -4.22
N TYR A 292 16.61 -10.03 -3.13
CA TYR A 292 16.16 -10.87 -2.05
C TYR A 292 15.90 -12.34 -2.44
N LYS A 293 16.97 -13.09 -2.73
CA LYS A 293 17.00 -14.54 -2.52
C LYS A 293 17.05 -14.70 -1.02
N GLU A 294 15.91 -14.57 -0.37
CA GLU A 294 15.83 -15.04 1.01
C GLU A 294 16.28 -16.49 1.01
N LYS A 295 17.49 -16.69 1.51
CA LYS A 295 17.87 -17.99 2.03
C LYS A 295 17.00 -18.22 3.25
N TYR A 296 15.79 -18.70 3.01
CA TYR A 296 15.03 -19.32 4.09
C TYR A 296 15.85 -20.49 4.57
N THR A 297 16.46 -20.34 5.72
CA THR A 297 17.03 -21.47 6.45
C THR A 297 15.85 -22.24 7.04
N ASP A 298 15.93 -23.59 7.01
CA ASP A 298 14.89 -24.52 7.51
C ASP A 298 14.43 -24.28 8.96
N ASN A 299 14.90 -23.23 9.62
CA ASN A 299 14.56 -22.85 10.99
C ASN A 299 13.33 -21.96 11.14
N ASP A 300 12.81 -21.35 10.05
CA ASP A 300 11.67 -20.42 10.13
C ASP A 300 10.30 -21.12 10.03
N LEU A 301 10.28 -22.42 9.79
CA LEU A 301 9.05 -23.22 9.69
C LEU A 301 8.34 -23.48 11.03
N SER A 302 8.86 -22.99 12.17
CA SER A 302 8.32 -23.34 13.48
C SER A 302 7.45 -22.29 14.20
N SER A 303 7.23 -21.08 13.64
CA SER A 303 6.50 -20.03 14.35
C SER A 303 5.39 -19.29 13.59
N GLY A 304 5.21 -19.54 12.28
CA GLY A 304 4.10 -18.96 11.53
C GLY A 304 2.84 -19.81 11.62
N SER A 305 1.84 -19.38 12.36
CA SER A 305 0.62 -20.15 12.54
C SER A 305 -0.15 -20.29 11.22
N ASN A 306 -0.63 -21.51 10.91
CA ASN A 306 -1.60 -21.80 9.83
C ASN A 306 -2.80 -20.85 9.77
N THR A 307 -3.03 -20.04 10.78
CA THR A 307 -4.11 -19.08 10.90
C THR A 307 -3.90 -17.84 10.01
N GLN A 308 -2.65 -17.38 9.85
CA GLN A 308 -2.34 -16.19 8.99
C GLN A 308 -2.56 -16.51 7.51
N ASN A 309 -2.09 -17.67 7.06
CA ASN A 309 -2.24 -18.08 5.65
C ASN A 309 -3.69 -18.34 5.26
N ILE A 310 -4.51 -18.85 6.19
CA ILE A 310 -5.97 -19.00 6.00
C ILE A 310 -6.63 -17.62 5.87
N ILE A 311 -6.17 -16.63 6.62
CA ILE A 311 -6.73 -15.28 6.62
C ILE A 311 -6.47 -14.59 5.26
N ILE A 312 -5.25 -14.62 4.73
CA ILE A 312 -4.89 -13.96 3.46
C ILE A 312 -5.64 -14.59 2.28
N ALA A 313 -5.68 -15.91 2.18
CA ALA A 313 -6.47 -16.61 1.15
C ALA A 313 -7.98 -16.33 1.29
N THR A 314 -8.48 -16.21 2.51
CA THR A 314 -9.88 -15.81 2.79
C THR A 314 -10.14 -14.37 2.36
N ILE A 315 -9.16 -13.47 2.50
CA ILE A 315 -9.26 -12.07 2.07
C ILE A 315 -9.43 -11.96 0.56
N ILE A 316 -8.60 -12.65 -0.22
CA ILE A 316 -8.71 -12.64 -1.70
C ILE A 316 -10.10 -13.14 -2.12
N VAL A 317 -10.60 -14.20 -1.50
CA VAL A 317 -11.95 -14.74 -1.77
C VAL A 317 -13.04 -13.76 -1.35
N ILE A 318 -12.88 -13.06 -0.21
CA ILE A 318 -13.85 -12.07 0.28
C ILE A 318 -13.84 -10.81 -0.60
N ILE A 319 -12.67 -10.32 -1.00
CA ILE A 319 -12.52 -9.18 -1.93
C ILE A 319 -13.25 -9.50 -3.24
N LEU A 320 -13.00 -10.67 -3.81
CA LEU A 320 -13.66 -11.13 -5.03
C LEU A 320 -15.18 -11.26 -4.84
N THR A 321 -15.63 -11.81 -3.71
CA THR A 321 -17.07 -11.94 -3.42
C THR A 321 -17.75 -10.60 -3.14
N ALA A 322 -17.11 -9.69 -2.41
CA ALA A 322 -17.63 -8.36 -2.15
C ALA A 322 -17.73 -7.54 -3.45
N TYR A 323 -16.70 -7.59 -4.29
CA TYR A 323 -16.71 -6.94 -5.60
C TYR A 323 -17.84 -7.47 -6.49
N ILE A 324 -18.07 -8.80 -6.52
CA ILE A 324 -19.17 -9.45 -7.24
C ILE A 324 -20.53 -8.96 -6.74
N LEU A 325 -20.70 -8.82 -5.43
CA LEU A 325 -21.95 -8.37 -4.83
C LEU A 325 -22.22 -6.89 -5.11
N ILE A 326 -21.19 -6.04 -5.06
CA ILE A 326 -21.30 -4.61 -5.37
C ILE A 326 -21.61 -4.42 -6.86
N SER A 327 -20.92 -5.12 -7.76
CA SER A 327 -21.16 -5.05 -9.20
C SER A 327 -22.56 -5.53 -9.59
N ARG A 328 -23.10 -6.55 -8.90
CA ARG A 328 -24.48 -7.01 -9.08
C ARG A 328 -25.52 -5.98 -8.59
N ARG A 329 -25.28 -5.30 -7.46
CA ARG A 329 -26.15 -4.22 -6.97
C ARG A 329 -26.14 -3.01 -7.90
N SER A 330 -24.99 -2.65 -8.47
CA SER A 330 -24.88 -1.57 -9.45
C SER A 330 -25.69 -1.87 -10.72
N LYS A 331 -25.60 -3.09 -11.26
CA LYS A 331 -26.36 -3.50 -12.47
C LYS A 331 -27.88 -3.56 -12.23
N SER A 332 -28.34 -3.91 -11.04
CA SER A 332 -29.76 -3.94 -10.72
C SER A 332 -30.39 -2.55 -10.56
N LYS A 333 -29.60 -1.52 -10.21
CA LYS A 333 -30.06 -0.12 -10.12
C LYS A 333 -30.13 0.60 -11.47
N VAL A 334 -29.50 0.07 -12.53
CA VAL A 334 -29.54 0.64 -13.89
C VAL A 334 -30.72 0.06 -14.70
N GLN A 335 -31.35 -1.01 -14.24
CA GLN A 335 -32.50 -1.65 -14.92
C GLN A 335 -33.86 -1.35 -14.26
N SER A 336 -33.89 -0.57 -13.20
CA SER A 336 -35.10 -0.02 -12.58
C SER A 336 -35.25 1.49 -12.86
#